data_b0c98fa05679d265d57557ebe7eeea62
#
_entry.id   b0c98fa05679d265d57557ebe7eeea62
#
_cell.length_a   1.000
_cell.length_b   1.000
_cell.length_c   1.000
_cell.angle_alpha   90.00
_cell.angle_beta   90.00
_cell.angle_gamma   90.00
#
_symmetry.space_group_name_H-M   'P 1'
#
loop_
_entity.id
_entity.type
_entity.pdbx_description
1 polymer ?
#
loop_
_entity_poly.entity_id
_entity_poly.type
_entity_poly.pdbx_seq_one_letter_code
_entity_poly.pdbx_strand_id
1 'polypeptide(L)'
;MDSTKRTRRREALIGRAARMAVPDAGFLHVEAARIIGERLAVTNRRFEKPVLLFDGPFAEMIGKAVMEAGAPVDAPFQPVPWPDVRNDTEILPLEPESVDLVISVFDLQRMADLATMLLQINHALVPDGLFMAVLPAPGFLAELRQALIETESVLSNAAANRIEHFHATSEIGNLMQQAGFRLVVTDFEEQVIRYRDVKRLLGDLRAAAATSLQTAEAPALPRAALATLEKTYGERAGEPDGRIRASAGLTFATGCKHAASQQQPLKPGSATHRLDEYLKTK
;
A
#
# COMPACT_ATOMS: atom_id res chain seq x y z
N MET A 1 16.32 9.49 7.12
CA MET A 1 17.27 8.36 6.91
C MET A 1 17.73 8.45 5.47
N ASP A 2 19.01 8.35 5.21
CA ASP A 2 19.65 8.37 3.87
C ASP A 2 19.03 7.27 2.98
N SER A 3 18.67 7.60 1.74
CA SER A 3 18.02 6.70 0.77
C SER A 3 18.83 5.43 0.53
N THR A 4 20.15 5.54 0.50
CA THR A 4 21.04 4.37 0.33
C THR A 4 20.93 3.39 1.52
N LYS A 5 20.88 3.89 2.75
CA LYS A 5 20.70 3.04 3.94
C LYS A 5 19.32 2.38 3.95
N ARG A 6 18.30 3.13 3.52
CA ARG A 6 16.92 2.65 3.43
C ARG A 6 16.82 1.51 2.42
N THR A 7 17.40 1.67 1.23
CA THR A 7 17.45 0.66 0.17
C THR A 7 18.15 -0.63 0.64
N ARG A 8 19.37 -0.53 1.17
CA ARG A 8 20.10 -1.71 1.69
C ARG A 8 19.32 -2.48 2.76
N ARG A 9 18.65 -1.75 3.65
CA ARG A 9 17.83 -2.39 4.67
C ARG A 9 16.63 -3.10 4.08
N ARG A 10 15.96 -2.50 3.08
CA ARG A 10 14.86 -3.09 2.37
C ARG A 10 15.28 -4.37 1.64
N GLU A 11 16.37 -4.35 0.89
CA GLU A 11 16.94 -5.53 0.24
C GLU A 11 17.18 -6.67 1.24
N ALA A 12 17.73 -6.34 2.40
CA ALA A 12 17.95 -7.32 3.46
C ALA A 12 16.64 -7.91 4.02
N LEU A 13 15.57 -7.10 4.12
CA LEU A 13 14.24 -7.57 4.54
C LEU A 13 13.61 -8.47 3.49
N ILE A 14 13.65 -8.09 2.22
CA ILE A 14 13.15 -8.89 1.10
C ILE A 14 13.90 -10.21 1.00
N GLY A 15 15.23 -10.17 1.02
CA GLY A 15 16.06 -11.37 1.01
C GLY A 15 15.83 -12.30 2.22
N ARG A 16 15.42 -11.75 3.36
CA ARG A 16 14.98 -12.56 4.51
C ARG A 16 13.60 -13.16 4.27
N ALA A 17 12.64 -12.36 3.82
CA ALA A 17 11.28 -12.78 3.52
C ALA A 17 11.25 -13.93 2.49
N ALA A 18 12.03 -13.83 1.42
CA ALA A 18 12.13 -14.86 0.40
C ALA A 18 12.62 -16.23 0.91
N ARG A 19 13.30 -16.26 2.07
CA ARG A 19 13.75 -17.51 2.72
C ARG A 19 12.76 -18.03 3.76
N MET A 20 11.69 -17.31 4.03
CA MET A 20 10.69 -17.68 5.04
C MET A 20 9.50 -18.38 4.36
N ALA A 21 9.37 -19.69 4.56
CA ALA A 21 8.17 -20.41 4.16
C ALA A 21 7.08 -20.26 5.24
N VAL A 22 6.36 -19.15 5.20
CA VAL A 22 5.18 -18.93 6.07
C VAL A 22 3.93 -19.13 5.23
N PRO A 23 3.13 -20.17 5.47
CA PRO A 23 1.90 -20.41 4.72
C PRO A 23 0.97 -19.20 4.82
N ASP A 24 0.37 -18.83 3.70
CA ASP A 24 -0.63 -17.73 3.58
C ASP A 24 -0.14 -16.34 4.03
N ALA A 25 1.16 -16.10 4.14
CA ALA A 25 1.70 -14.81 4.58
C ALA A 25 1.36 -13.64 3.63
N GLY A 26 1.07 -13.92 2.37
CA GLY A 26 0.68 -12.92 1.35
C GLY A 26 -0.81 -12.59 1.32
N PHE A 27 -1.64 -13.15 2.20
CA PHE A 27 -3.11 -13.05 2.09
C PHE A 27 -3.61 -11.61 2.00
N LEU A 28 -3.04 -10.67 2.77
CA LEU A 28 -3.45 -9.27 2.74
C LEU A 28 -3.08 -8.59 1.40
N HIS A 29 -1.94 -8.96 0.80
CA HIS A 29 -1.54 -8.50 -0.53
C HIS A 29 -2.50 -9.03 -1.59
N VAL A 30 -2.87 -10.30 -1.51
CA VAL A 30 -3.83 -10.94 -2.43
C VAL A 30 -5.21 -10.31 -2.29
N GLU A 31 -5.70 -10.07 -1.07
CA GLU A 31 -6.99 -9.43 -0.85
C GLU A 31 -7.03 -7.98 -1.37
N ALA A 32 -5.99 -7.19 -1.09
CA ALA A 32 -5.86 -5.84 -1.62
C ALA A 32 -5.78 -5.83 -3.16
N ALA A 33 -5.06 -6.78 -3.75
CA ALA A 33 -4.97 -6.97 -5.20
C ALA A 33 -6.31 -7.36 -5.81
N ARG A 34 -7.08 -8.22 -5.16
CA ARG A 34 -8.45 -8.60 -5.58
C ARG A 34 -9.36 -7.37 -5.64
N ILE A 35 -9.35 -6.53 -4.59
CA ILE A 35 -10.14 -5.29 -4.56
C ILE A 35 -9.74 -4.35 -5.71
N ILE A 36 -8.43 -4.20 -5.99
CA ILE A 36 -7.95 -3.42 -7.15
C ILE A 36 -8.49 -4.02 -8.44
N GLY A 37 -8.44 -5.34 -8.61
CA GLY A 37 -8.95 -6.03 -9.80
C GLY A 37 -10.45 -5.82 -10.01
N GLU A 38 -11.27 -5.89 -8.95
CA GLU A 38 -12.71 -5.60 -8.99
C GLU A 38 -13.00 -4.16 -9.39
N ARG A 39 -12.21 -3.21 -8.88
CA ARG A 39 -12.34 -1.79 -9.29
C ARG A 39 -11.93 -1.59 -10.74
N LEU A 40 -10.94 -2.31 -11.25
CA LEU A 40 -10.55 -2.28 -12.66
C LEU A 40 -11.62 -2.91 -13.56
N ALA A 41 -12.29 -3.97 -13.12
CA ALA A 41 -13.30 -4.70 -13.89
C ALA A 41 -14.49 -3.82 -14.33
N VAL A 42 -14.78 -2.73 -13.60
CA VAL A 42 -15.85 -1.78 -13.96
C VAL A 42 -15.38 -0.66 -14.88
N THR A 43 -14.11 -0.64 -15.29
CA THR A 43 -13.59 0.36 -16.23
C THR A 43 -13.87 -0.06 -17.67
N ASN A 44 -14.24 0.89 -18.55
CA ASN A 44 -14.43 0.65 -19.99
C ASN A 44 -13.11 0.76 -20.76
N ARG A 45 -12.02 0.20 -20.22
CA ARG A 45 -10.67 0.33 -20.77
C ARG A 45 -10.01 -1.03 -20.76
N ARG A 46 -9.10 -1.25 -21.71
CA ARG A 46 -8.20 -2.40 -21.74
C ARG A 46 -6.77 -1.93 -21.61
N PHE A 47 -5.95 -2.73 -20.95
CA PHE A 47 -4.57 -2.40 -20.67
C PHE A 47 -3.64 -3.42 -21.31
N GLU A 48 -2.73 -2.93 -22.17
CA GLU A 48 -1.80 -3.76 -22.95
C GLU A 48 -0.42 -3.84 -22.31
N LYS A 49 -0.05 -2.82 -21.52
CA LYS A 49 1.27 -2.68 -20.89
C LYS A 49 1.17 -2.46 -19.38
N PRO A 50 0.52 -3.40 -18.66
CA PRO A 50 0.37 -3.27 -17.22
C PRO A 50 1.67 -3.59 -16.50
N VAL A 51 2.03 -2.78 -15.50
CA VAL A 51 3.16 -3.03 -14.61
C VAL A 51 2.74 -3.09 -13.16
N LEU A 52 3.44 -3.92 -12.40
CA LEU A 52 3.28 -4.03 -10.97
C LEU A 52 4.53 -3.48 -10.28
N LEU A 53 4.37 -2.36 -9.56
CA LEU A 53 5.39 -1.85 -8.66
C LEU A 53 5.36 -2.67 -7.37
N PHE A 54 6.12 -3.73 -7.37
CA PHE A 54 6.25 -4.60 -6.20
C PHE A 54 7.56 -5.37 -6.27
N ASP A 55 8.37 -5.21 -5.24
CA ASP A 55 9.62 -5.94 -5.08
C ASP A 55 9.53 -6.85 -3.85
N GLY A 56 9.06 -8.05 -4.06
CA GLY A 56 8.85 -9.01 -2.98
C GLY A 56 8.39 -10.38 -3.45
N PRO A 57 8.26 -11.35 -2.52
CA PRO A 57 7.95 -12.74 -2.85
C PRO A 57 6.53 -12.98 -3.37
N PHE A 58 5.65 -11.95 -3.36
CA PHE A 58 4.23 -12.10 -3.70
C PHE A 58 3.84 -11.47 -5.04
N ALA A 59 4.81 -10.98 -5.85
CA ALA A 59 4.51 -10.28 -7.12
C ALA A 59 3.61 -11.10 -8.06
N GLU A 60 3.90 -12.38 -8.24
CA GLU A 60 3.10 -13.28 -9.08
C GLU A 60 1.68 -13.45 -8.52
N MET A 61 1.55 -13.66 -7.20
CA MET A 61 0.25 -13.81 -6.54
C MET A 61 -0.60 -12.55 -6.65
N ILE A 62 0.00 -11.37 -6.51
CA ILE A 62 -0.67 -10.07 -6.67
C ILE A 62 -1.18 -9.92 -8.09
N GLY A 63 -0.31 -10.09 -9.11
CA GLY A 63 -0.71 -9.97 -10.51
C GLY A 63 -1.84 -10.94 -10.89
N LYS A 64 -1.74 -12.20 -10.44
CA LYS A 64 -2.77 -13.21 -10.63
C LYS A 64 -4.10 -12.81 -9.99
N ALA A 65 -4.08 -12.35 -8.73
CA ALA A 65 -5.29 -11.94 -8.01
C ALA A 65 -6.01 -10.78 -8.69
N VAL A 66 -5.28 -9.80 -9.22
CA VAL A 66 -5.85 -8.68 -10.00
C VAL A 66 -6.55 -9.21 -11.25
N MET A 67 -5.92 -10.12 -11.99
CA MET A 67 -6.49 -10.68 -13.23
C MET A 67 -7.70 -11.57 -12.94
N GLU A 68 -7.64 -12.43 -11.94
CA GLU A 68 -8.73 -13.32 -11.53
C GLU A 68 -9.96 -12.55 -11.04
N ALA A 69 -9.78 -11.35 -10.50
CA ALA A 69 -10.86 -10.45 -10.12
C ALA A 69 -11.52 -9.73 -11.30
N GLY A 70 -11.11 -10.02 -12.54
CA GLY A 70 -11.74 -9.53 -13.77
C GLY A 70 -11.13 -8.25 -14.33
N ALA A 71 -9.93 -7.87 -13.93
CA ALA A 71 -9.24 -6.70 -14.51
C ALA A 71 -9.08 -6.86 -16.03
N PRO A 72 -9.42 -5.83 -16.83
CA PRO A 72 -9.39 -5.89 -18.30
C PRO A 72 -7.96 -5.68 -18.82
N VAL A 73 -7.04 -6.59 -18.51
CA VAL A 73 -5.65 -6.59 -18.95
C VAL A 73 -5.42 -7.62 -20.04
N ASP A 74 -4.71 -7.24 -21.09
CA ASP A 74 -4.42 -8.08 -22.26
C ASP A 74 -3.07 -8.78 -22.17
N ALA A 75 -2.24 -8.39 -21.19
CA ALA A 75 -0.92 -8.96 -20.94
C ALA A 75 -0.70 -9.24 -19.45
N PRO A 76 0.14 -10.20 -19.08
CA PRO A 76 0.53 -10.40 -17.69
C PRO A 76 1.24 -9.17 -17.15
N PHE A 77 1.05 -8.88 -15.84
CA PHE A 77 1.76 -7.82 -15.18
C PHE A 77 3.27 -8.05 -15.23
N GLN A 78 4.00 -7.01 -15.62
CA GLN A 78 5.44 -7.00 -15.53
C GLN A 78 5.86 -6.46 -14.16
N PRO A 79 6.50 -7.26 -13.29
CA PRO A 79 7.05 -6.77 -12.04
C PRO A 79 8.15 -5.75 -12.33
N VAL A 80 8.04 -4.57 -11.74
CA VAL A 80 9.08 -3.54 -11.80
C VAL A 80 9.89 -3.64 -10.52
N PRO A 81 11.21 -3.84 -10.62
CA PRO A 81 12.06 -3.92 -9.45
C PRO A 81 12.08 -2.59 -8.71
N TRP A 82 12.56 -2.63 -7.49
CA TRP A 82 12.74 -1.42 -6.69
C TRP A 82 13.60 -0.40 -7.44
N PRO A 83 13.27 0.89 -7.30
CA PRO A 83 14.05 1.95 -7.92
C PRO A 83 15.52 1.91 -7.56
N ASP A 84 16.36 2.14 -8.53
CA ASP A 84 17.79 2.43 -8.32
C ASP A 84 17.95 3.71 -7.50
N VAL A 85 18.98 3.78 -6.65
CA VAL A 85 19.32 5.01 -5.94
C VAL A 85 20.50 5.69 -6.60
N ARG A 86 20.27 6.90 -7.13
CA ARG A 86 21.30 7.75 -7.72
C ARG A 86 21.28 9.12 -7.04
N ASN A 87 22.40 9.54 -6.47
CA ASN A 87 22.51 10.81 -5.76
C ASN A 87 21.41 11.00 -4.69
N ASP A 88 21.20 9.96 -3.86
CA ASP A 88 20.15 9.89 -2.85
C ASP A 88 18.70 10.00 -3.38
N THR A 89 18.46 9.90 -4.67
CA THR A 89 17.14 9.87 -5.31
C THR A 89 16.81 8.44 -5.78
N GLU A 90 15.63 7.97 -5.44
CA GLU A 90 15.09 6.71 -5.95
C GLU A 90 14.59 6.92 -7.39
N ILE A 91 15.15 6.19 -8.35
CA ILE A 91 14.83 6.32 -9.78
C ILE A 91 14.05 5.11 -10.26
N LEU A 92 12.81 5.33 -10.69
CA LEU A 92 11.96 4.29 -11.26
C LEU A 92 12.48 3.82 -12.62
N PRO A 93 12.76 2.52 -12.84
CA PRO A 93 13.32 2.01 -14.09
C PRO A 93 12.23 1.83 -15.17
N LEU A 94 11.48 2.88 -15.46
CA LEU A 94 10.48 2.95 -16.51
C LEU A 94 10.76 4.14 -17.43
N GLU A 95 10.64 3.90 -18.73
CA GLU A 95 10.77 4.97 -19.73
C GLU A 95 9.52 5.88 -19.72
N PRO A 96 9.65 7.14 -20.12
CA PRO A 96 8.51 8.04 -20.28
C PRO A 96 7.44 7.47 -21.21
N GLU A 97 6.18 7.61 -20.84
CA GLU A 97 5.02 7.22 -21.67
C GLU A 97 5.09 5.79 -22.22
N SER A 98 5.61 4.86 -21.41
CA SER A 98 5.86 3.48 -21.82
C SER A 98 4.80 2.47 -21.35
N VAL A 99 3.99 2.83 -20.36
CA VAL A 99 3.03 1.93 -19.68
C VAL A 99 1.65 2.57 -19.61
N ASP A 100 0.60 1.76 -19.64
CA ASP A 100 -0.79 2.22 -19.62
C ASP A 100 -1.51 1.95 -18.29
N LEU A 101 -0.98 1.02 -17.49
CA LEU A 101 -1.46 0.71 -16.15
C LEU A 101 -0.28 0.49 -15.21
N VAL A 102 -0.31 1.18 -14.07
CA VAL A 102 0.62 0.96 -12.97
C VAL A 102 -0.17 0.58 -11.72
N ILE A 103 0.15 -0.56 -11.12
CA ILE A 103 -0.41 -0.99 -9.84
C ILE A 103 0.70 -1.05 -8.79
N SER A 104 0.41 -0.61 -7.57
CA SER A 104 1.28 -0.77 -6.40
C SER A 104 0.50 -1.31 -5.20
N VAL A 105 0.99 -2.39 -4.60
CA VAL A 105 0.38 -3.02 -3.44
C VAL A 105 1.38 -3.07 -2.29
N PHE A 106 1.16 -2.24 -1.27
CA PHE A 106 1.98 -2.15 -0.04
C PHE A 106 3.47 -1.94 -0.30
N ASP A 107 3.82 -1.11 -1.30
CA ASP A 107 5.21 -0.82 -1.62
C ASP A 107 5.57 0.68 -1.52
N LEU A 108 4.68 1.57 -1.92
CA LEU A 108 4.93 3.01 -1.96
C LEU A 108 5.22 3.64 -0.59
N GLN A 109 4.66 3.12 0.50
CA GLN A 109 4.96 3.60 1.87
C GLN A 109 6.42 3.38 2.26
N ARG A 110 7.17 2.60 1.49
CA ARG A 110 8.59 2.31 1.72
C ARG A 110 9.52 3.28 1.00
N MET A 111 9.01 4.11 0.10
CA MET A 111 9.79 5.12 -0.61
C MET A 111 10.35 6.17 0.36
N ALA A 112 11.53 6.66 0.09
CA ALA A 112 12.12 7.75 0.86
C ALA A 112 11.43 9.09 0.53
N ASP A 113 11.04 9.27 -0.72
CA ASP A 113 10.30 10.43 -1.23
C ASP A 113 9.12 9.97 -2.10
N LEU A 114 7.95 9.87 -1.47
CA LEU A 114 6.72 9.47 -2.15
C LEU A 114 6.29 10.48 -3.21
N ALA A 115 6.50 11.79 -2.98
CA ALA A 115 6.11 12.81 -3.94
C ALA A 115 6.90 12.68 -5.25
N THR A 116 8.22 12.54 -5.15
CA THR A 116 9.10 12.31 -6.32
C THR A 116 8.75 10.99 -7.02
N MET A 117 8.42 9.93 -6.27
CA MET A 117 8.02 8.66 -6.87
C MET A 117 6.71 8.78 -7.66
N LEU A 118 5.71 9.46 -7.12
CA LEU A 118 4.43 9.71 -7.81
C LEU A 118 4.62 10.53 -9.10
N LEU A 119 5.53 11.51 -9.10
CA LEU A 119 5.92 12.25 -10.31
C LEU A 119 6.51 11.32 -11.38
N GLN A 120 7.40 10.42 -11.01
CA GLN A 120 8.02 9.46 -11.93
C GLN A 120 6.99 8.46 -12.49
N ILE A 121 6.08 7.97 -11.65
CA ILE A 121 4.98 7.09 -12.10
C ILE A 121 4.10 7.83 -13.11
N ASN A 122 3.71 9.07 -12.82
CA ASN A 122 2.92 9.89 -13.75
C ASN A 122 3.66 10.10 -15.07
N HIS A 123 4.98 10.31 -15.04
CA HIS A 123 5.80 10.49 -16.24
C HIS A 123 5.87 9.21 -17.08
N ALA A 124 5.97 8.04 -16.47
CA ALA A 124 6.03 6.75 -17.14
C ALA A 124 4.71 6.33 -17.81
N LEU A 125 3.57 6.79 -17.29
CA LEU A 125 2.25 6.50 -17.87
C LEU A 125 2.07 7.20 -19.23
N VAL A 126 1.43 6.52 -20.18
CA VAL A 126 0.93 7.16 -21.40
C VAL A 126 -0.19 8.16 -21.08
N PRO A 127 -0.51 9.14 -21.95
CA PRO A 127 -1.67 10.00 -21.77
C PRO A 127 -2.94 9.17 -21.50
N ASP A 128 -3.71 9.53 -20.49
CA ASP A 128 -4.87 8.79 -19.96
C ASP A 128 -4.52 7.44 -19.32
N GLY A 129 -3.26 7.08 -19.15
CA GLY A 129 -2.82 5.89 -18.40
C GLY A 129 -3.29 5.93 -16.94
N LEU A 130 -3.57 4.77 -16.38
CA LEU A 130 -4.16 4.61 -15.04
C LEU A 130 -3.12 4.20 -14.02
N PHE A 131 -3.17 4.82 -12.86
CA PHE A 131 -2.44 4.42 -11.67
C PHE A 131 -3.39 4.01 -10.56
N MET A 132 -3.13 2.86 -9.93
CA MET A 132 -3.84 2.39 -8.75
C MET A 132 -2.86 1.91 -7.69
N ALA A 133 -3.11 2.28 -6.44
CA ALA A 133 -2.28 1.83 -5.33
C ALA A 133 -3.11 1.50 -4.09
N VAL A 134 -2.57 0.63 -3.25
CA VAL A 134 -3.00 0.44 -1.88
C VAL A 134 -1.81 0.62 -0.95
N LEU A 135 -2.02 1.42 0.10
CA LEU A 135 -1.03 1.74 1.12
C LEU A 135 -1.64 1.53 2.51
N PRO A 136 -0.82 1.22 3.53
CA PRO A 136 -1.28 1.32 4.90
C PRO A 136 -1.71 2.75 5.24
N ALA A 137 -2.84 2.88 5.92
CA ALA A 137 -3.37 4.15 6.42
C ALA A 137 -2.99 4.38 7.89
N PRO A 138 -3.16 5.59 8.44
CA PRO A 138 -3.08 5.82 9.88
C PRO A 138 -3.97 4.84 10.64
N GLY A 139 -3.45 4.27 11.72
CA GLY A 139 -4.16 3.22 12.47
C GLY A 139 -3.85 1.79 12.02
N PHE A 140 -3.13 1.59 10.93
CA PHE A 140 -2.66 0.26 10.54
C PHE A 140 -1.87 -0.40 11.68
N LEU A 141 -2.32 -1.60 12.12
CA LEU A 141 -1.79 -2.34 13.27
C LEU A 141 -1.71 -1.50 14.57
N ALA A 142 -2.74 -0.70 14.84
CA ALA A 142 -2.80 0.15 16.02
C ALA A 142 -2.65 -0.67 17.32
N GLU A 143 -3.24 -1.85 17.38
CA GLU A 143 -3.15 -2.76 18.54
C GLU A 143 -1.70 -3.21 18.77
N LEU A 144 -0.97 -3.55 17.69
CA LEU A 144 0.44 -3.93 17.79
C LEU A 144 1.31 -2.76 18.23
N ARG A 145 1.05 -1.56 17.71
CA ARG A 145 1.76 -0.33 18.11
C ARG A 145 1.63 -0.10 19.62
N GLN A 146 0.42 -0.13 20.13
CA GLN A 146 0.16 0.13 21.53
C GLN A 146 0.74 -0.97 22.43
N ALA A 147 0.57 -2.24 22.06
CA ALA A 147 1.14 -3.35 22.82
C ALA A 147 2.69 -3.31 22.86
N LEU A 148 3.34 -2.87 21.78
CA LEU A 148 4.79 -2.68 21.74
C LEU A 148 5.24 -1.55 22.67
N ILE A 149 4.56 -0.40 22.65
CA ILE A 149 4.87 0.74 23.53
C ILE A 149 4.74 0.33 25.00
N GLU A 150 3.66 -0.34 25.37
CA GLU A 150 3.44 -0.81 26.75
C GLU A 150 4.49 -1.85 27.16
N THR A 151 4.78 -2.81 26.27
CA THR A 151 5.81 -3.83 26.53
C THR A 151 7.18 -3.19 26.81
N GLU A 152 7.57 -2.21 26.03
CA GLU A 152 8.85 -1.51 26.21
C GLU A 152 8.86 -0.65 27.47
N SER A 153 7.76 0.02 27.79
CA SER A 153 7.62 0.81 29.01
C SER A 153 7.79 -0.06 30.27
N VAL A 154 7.28 -1.29 30.23
CA VAL A 154 7.44 -2.25 31.34
C VAL A 154 8.89 -2.74 31.46
N LEU A 155 9.58 -2.95 30.35
CA LEU A 155 10.90 -3.59 30.32
C LEU A 155 12.08 -2.61 30.44
N SER A 156 11.95 -1.38 29.98
CA SER A 156 13.09 -0.46 29.84
C SER A 156 12.81 1.00 30.21
N ASN A 157 11.62 1.35 30.67
CA ASN A 157 11.15 2.73 30.87
C ASN A 157 11.34 3.64 29.64
N ALA A 158 11.52 3.09 28.46
CA ALA A 158 11.66 3.80 27.19
C ALA A 158 10.84 3.09 26.13
N ALA A 159 10.15 3.85 25.30
CA ALA A 159 9.39 3.31 24.17
C ALA A 159 10.03 3.78 22.86
N ALA A 160 10.42 2.83 22.01
CA ALA A 160 10.87 3.13 20.66
C ALA A 160 9.69 3.12 19.67
N ASN A 161 9.70 4.04 18.70
CA ASN A 161 8.73 3.99 17.62
C ASN A 161 9.09 2.84 16.66
N ARG A 162 8.40 1.70 16.80
CA ARG A 162 8.66 0.49 16.00
C ARG A 162 7.76 0.33 14.81
N ILE A 163 6.71 1.11 14.73
CA ILE A 163 5.77 1.12 13.60
C ILE A 163 5.81 2.49 12.95
N GLU A 164 6.02 2.52 11.65
CA GLU A 164 6.09 3.75 10.86
C GLU A 164 4.78 4.54 10.93
N HIS A 165 4.89 5.86 10.76
CA HIS A 165 3.73 6.69 10.49
C HIS A 165 3.37 6.58 9.03
N PHE A 166 2.08 6.41 8.75
CA PHE A 166 1.57 6.34 7.39
C PHE A 166 0.83 7.63 7.06
N HIS A 167 0.87 8.01 5.78
CA HIS A 167 0.17 9.18 5.27
C HIS A 167 -1.34 9.04 5.41
N ALA A 168 -2.02 10.14 5.73
CA ALA A 168 -3.47 10.18 5.71
C ALA A 168 -3.99 10.00 4.27
N THR A 169 -5.18 9.41 4.12
CA THR A 169 -5.81 9.18 2.80
C THR A 169 -5.93 10.47 1.98
N SER A 170 -6.30 11.59 2.62
CA SER A 170 -6.36 12.91 1.98
C SER A 170 -4.98 13.44 1.56
N GLU A 171 -3.93 13.15 2.32
CA GLU A 171 -2.56 13.54 2.00
C GLU A 171 -2.06 12.82 0.75
N ILE A 172 -2.35 11.51 0.61
CA ILE A 172 -2.04 10.75 -0.61
C ILE A 172 -2.72 11.39 -1.81
N GLY A 173 -4.01 11.75 -1.71
CA GLY A 173 -4.73 12.43 -2.78
C GLY A 173 -4.09 13.75 -3.19
N ASN A 174 -3.67 14.57 -2.22
CA ASN A 174 -2.99 15.83 -2.47
C ASN A 174 -1.63 15.63 -3.17
N LEU A 175 -0.83 14.65 -2.72
CA LEU A 175 0.45 14.31 -3.35
C LEU A 175 0.25 13.85 -4.81
N MET A 176 -0.77 13.04 -5.08
CA MET A 176 -1.09 12.63 -6.44
C MET A 176 -1.48 13.81 -7.34
N GLN A 177 -2.32 14.74 -6.83
CA GLN A 177 -2.69 15.94 -7.58
C GLN A 177 -1.46 16.83 -7.87
N GLN A 178 -0.57 17.01 -6.90
CA GLN A 178 0.69 17.75 -7.08
C GLN A 178 1.62 17.06 -8.08
N ALA A 179 1.62 15.72 -8.13
CA ALA A 179 2.35 14.93 -9.12
C ALA A 179 1.71 14.97 -10.54
N GLY A 180 0.63 15.72 -10.72
CA GLY A 180 0.00 15.93 -12.03
C GLY A 180 -1.08 14.90 -12.41
N PHE A 181 -1.43 13.99 -11.53
CA PHE A 181 -2.56 13.09 -11.77
C PHE A 181 -3.88 13.84 -11.85
N ARG A 182 -4.80 13.34 -12.68
CA ARG A 182 -6.18 13.80 -12.85
C ARG A 182 -7.14 12.72 -12.40
N LEU A 183 -8.39 13.11 -12.16
CA LEU A 183 -9.45 12.20 -11.70
C LEU A 183 -9.02 11.39 -10.46
N VAL A 184 -8.31 12.07 -9.56
CA VAL A 184 -7.79 11.44 -8.34
C VAL A 184 -8.93 11.10 -7.41
N VAL A 185 -9.00 9.82 -7.03
CA VAL A 185 -9.91 9.29 -6.02
C VAL A 185 -9.10 8.56 -4.98
N THR A 186 -9.31 8.90 -3.72
CA THR A 186 -8.75 8.19 -2.58
C THR A 186 -9.86 7.79 -1.61
N ASP A 187 -9.83 6.57 -1.14
CA ASP A 187 -10.79 6.05 -0.16
C ASP A 187 -10.07 5.23 0.91
N PHE A 188 -10.75 5.07 2.04
CA PHE A 188 -10.26 4.34 3.20
C PHE A 188 -11.14 3.10 3.42
N GLU A 189 -10.49 1.95 3.60
CA GLU A 189 -11.12 0.71 4.03
C GLU A 189 -10.41 0.17 5.27
N GLU A 190 -11.18 -0.35 6.21
CA GLU A 190 -10.64 -1.06 7.38
C GLU A 190 -10.91 -2.55 7.23
N GLN A 191 -9.84 -3.35 7.30
CA GLN A 191 -9.90 -4.80 7.33
C GLN A 191 -9.54 -5.28 8.73
N VAL A 192 -10.39 -6.12 9.33
CA VAL A 192 -10.11 -6.75 10.62
C VAL A 192 -9.58 -8.16 10.39
N ILE A 193 -8.34 -8.38 10.79
CA ILE A 193 -7.65 -9.66 10.66
C ILE A 193 -7.61 -10.33 12.02
N ARG A 194 -7.89 -11.62 12.06
CA ARG A 194 -7.83 -12.43 13.29
C ARG A 194 -6.67 -13.40 13.23
N TYR A 195 -5.75 -13.26 14.16
CA TYR A 195 -4.60 -14.14 14.30
C TYR A 195 -4.78 -15.09 15.49
N ARG A 196 -4.20 -16.27 15.39
CA ARG A 196 -4.15 -17.22 16.49
C ARG A 196 -3.38 -16.64 17.68
N ASP A 197 -2.27 -15.95 17.41
CA ASP A 197 -1.37 -15.38 18.40
C ASP A 197 -0.49 -14.30 17.79
N VAL A 198 0.22 -13.53 18.64
CA VAL A 198 1.14 -12.46 18.23
C VAL A 198 2.33 -13.00 17.41
N LYS A 199 2.78 -14.23 17.68
CA LYS A 199 3.91 -14.84 16.95
C LYS A 199 3.54 -15.04 15.48
N ARG A 200 2.29 -15.47 15.21
CA ARG A 200 1.79 -15.63 13.85
C ARG A 200 1.73 -14.27 13.13
N LEU A 201 1.16 -13.23 13.77
CA LEU A 201 1.14 -11.88 13.23
C LEU A 201 2.56 -11.39 12.88
N LEU A 202 3.51 -11.51 13.81
CA LEU A 202 4.89 -11.10 13.58
C LEU A 202 5.59 -11.96 12.51
N GLY A 203 5.21 -13.23 12.38
CA GLY A 203 5.66 -14.14 11.33
C GLY A 203 5.23 -13.65 9.95
N ASP A 204 3.96 -13.33 9.77
CA ASP A 204 3.39 -12.82 8.52
C ASP A 204 4.03 -11.49 8.11
N LEU A 205 4.19 -10.54 9.06
CA LEU A 205 4.87 -9.27 8.77
C LEU A 205 6.33 -9.46 8.31
N ARG A 206 7.04 -10.42 8.87
CA ARG A 206 8.42 -10.73 8.44
C ARG A 206 8.45 -11.39 7.07
N ALA A 207 7.54 -12.33 6.80
CA ALA A 207 7.44 -13.01 5.52
C ALA A 207 7.00 -12.07 4.39
N ALA A 208 6.22 -11.03 4.72
CA ALA A 208 5.83 -9.95 3.81
C ALA A 208 6.90 -8.85 3.68
N ALA A 209 8.08 -8.99 4.29
CA ALA A 209 9.07 -7.91 4.42
C ALA A 209 8.47 -6.60 4.98
N ALA A 210 7.35 -6.69 5.71
CA ALA A 210 6.56 -5.55 6.21
C ALA A 210 7.02 -5.07 7.59
N THR A 211 8.27 -5.37 7.99
CA THR A 211 8.86 -4.82 9.21
C THR A 211 9.45 -3.44 8.94
N SER A 212 9.39 -2.55 9.95
CA SER A 212 9.79 -1.15 9.80
C SER A 212 11.21 -0.96 9.27
N LEU A 213 11.36 -0.04 8.34
CA LEU A 213 12.66 0.42 7.84
C LEU A 213 13.37 1.35 8.83
N GLN A 214 12.65 1.95 9.78
CA GLN A 214 13.18 2.91 10.77
C GLN A 214 13.81 2.25 12.00
N THR A 215 13.57 0.97 12.24
CA THR A 215 14.07 0.27 13.45
C THR A 215 15.60 0.12 13.53
N ALA A 216 16.35 0.72 12.59
CA ALA A 216 17.81 0.80 12.72
C ALA A 216 18.26 1.53 13.99
N GLU A 217 17.41 2.39 14.53
CA GLU A 217 17.69 3.19 15.75
C GLU A 217 17.11 2.54 17.01
N ALA A 218 16.20 1.58 16.88
CA ALA A 218 15.64 0.88 18.03
C ALA A 218 16.41 -0.43 18.31
N PRO A 219 16.86 -0.68 19.54
CA PRO A 219 17.50 -1.93 19.89
C PRO A 219 16.57 -3.12 19.65
N ALA A 220 17.14 -4.29 19.35
CA ALA A 220 16.35 -5.51 19.21
C ALA A 220 15.58 -5.80 20.49
N LEU A 221 14.29 -6.18 20.36
CA LEU A 221 13.52 -6.61 21.52
C LEU A 221 14.14 -7.89 22.11
N PRO A 222 14.39 -7.93 23.41
CA PRO A 222 14.89 -9.14 24.08
C PRO A 222 13.84 -10.27 23.93
N ARG A 223 14.30 -11.52 23.98
CA ARG A 223 13.38 -12.67 23.90
C ARG A 223 12.31 -12.66 24.97
N ALA A 224 12.64 -12.19 26.17
CA ALA A 224 11.70 -12.03 27.28
C ALA A 224 10.55 -11.05 26.96
N ALA A 225 10.76 -10.07 26.06
CA ALA A 225 9.73 -9.14 25.65
C ALA A 225 8.55 -9.81 24.94
N LEU A 226 8.77 -10.96 24.31
CA LEU A 226 7.70 -11.65 23.58
C LEU A 226 6.57 -12.11 24.50
N ALA A 227 6.89 -12.64 25.68
CA ALA A 227 5.88 -13.06 26.66
C ALA A 227 5.07 -11.86 27.18
N THR A 228 5.74 -10.74 27.45
CA THR A 228 5.09 -9.50 27.87
C THR A 228 4.20 -8.96 26.74
N LEU A 229 4.70 -8.97 25.49
CA LEU A 229 3.93 -8.54 24.31
C LEU A 229 2.69 -9.40 24.08
N GLU A 230 2.81 -10.72 24.22
CA GLU A 230 1.65 -11.63 24.10
C GLU A 230 0.57 -11.32 25.14
N LYS A 231 0.98 -11.10 26.39
CA LYS A 231 0.07 -10.71 27.47
C LYS A 231 -0.60 -9.36 27.16
N THR A 232 0.20 -8.33 26.92
CA THR A 232 -0.30 -6.96 26.69
C THR A 232 -1.21 -6.89 25.46
N TYR A 233 -0.85 -7.60 24.40
CA TYR A 233 -1.69 -7.67 23.20
C TYR A 233 -3.01 -8.40 23.47
N GLY A 234 -2.98 -9.52 24.17
CA GLY A 234 -4.16 -10.29 24.55
C GLY A 234 -5.13 -9.51 25.41
N GLU A 235 -4.63 -8.73 26.39
CA GLU A 235 -5.44 -7.84 27.22
C GLU A 235 -6.12 -6.72 26.43
N ARG A 236 -5.49 -6.26 25.34
CA ARG A 236 -5.98 -5.13 24.53
C ARG A 236 -6.89 -5.57 23.37
N ALA A 237 -6.54 -6.63 22.69
CA ALA A 237 -7.15 -7.05 21.43
C ALA A 237 -7.44 -8.56 21.37
N GLY A 238 -7.48 -9.22 22.52
CA GLY A 238 -7.93 -10.62 22.63
C GLY A 238 -9.42 -10.73 22.40
N GLU A 239 -9.82 -11.77 21.65
CA GLU A 239 -11.21 -12.09 21.37
C GLU A 239 -11.70 -13.29 22.22
N PRO A 240 -13.03 -13.46 22.40
CA PRO A 240 -13.57 -14.54 23.23
C PRO A 240 -13.20 -15.96 22.77
N ASP A 241 -12.87 -16.11 21.48
CA ASP A 241 -12.44 -17.39 20.88
C ASP A 241 -10.94 -17.70 21.09
N GLY A 242 -10.22 -16.84 21.83
CA GLY A 242 -8.79 -16.97 22.11
C GLY A 242 -7.89 -16.43 21.02
N ARG A 243 -8.43 -15.88 19.94
CA ARG A 243 -7.66 -15.17 18.90
C ARG A 243 -7.38 -13.74 19.32
N ILE A 244 -6.50 -13.10 18.56
CA ILE A 244 -6.23 -11.69 18.68
C ILE A 244 -6.67 -10.96 17.39
N ARG A 245 -7.18 -9.76 17.55
CA ARG A 245 -7.56 -8.87 16.45
C ARG A 245 -6.37 -7.99 16.04
N ALA A 246 -6.22 -7.75 14.74
CA ALA A 246 -5.31 -6.77 14.18
C ALA A 246 -6.06 -5.95 13.13
N SER A 247 -6.14 -4.64 13.32
CA SER A 247 -6.81 -3.74 12.38
C SER A 247 -5.84 -3.30 11.28
N ALA A 248 -6.25 -3.47 10.03
CA ALA A 248 -5.52 -3.02 8.85
C ALA A 248 -6.32 -1.90 8.16
N GLY A 249 -6.04 -0.66 8.53
CA GLY A 249 -6.54 0.50 7.78
C GLY A 249 -5.78 0.63 6.45
N LEU A 250 -6.51 0.69 5.35
CA LEU A 250 -5.97 0.72 3.99
C LEU A 250 -6.43 1.98 3.27
N THR A 251 -5.49 2.67 2.63
CA THR A 251 -5.79 3.73 1.67
C THR A 251 -5.70 3.15 0.27
N PHE A 252 -6.80 3.17 -0.46
CA PHE A 252 -6.81 2.94 -1.90
C PHE A 252 -6.73 4.27 -2.63
N ALA A 253 -5.90 4.34 -3.65
CA ALA A 253 -5.67 5.55 -4.42
C ALA A 253 -5.71 5.24 -5.92
N THR A 254 -6.42 6.06 -6.68
CA THR A 254 -6.59 5.93 -8.13
C THR A 254 -6.39 7.29 -8.77
N GLY A 255 -5.73 7.35 -9.91
CA GLY A 255 -5.57 8.58 -10.69
C GLY A 255 -5.10 8.29 -12.11
N CYS A 256 -5.42 9.17 -13.04
CA CYS A 256 -5.01 9.07 -14.44
C CYS A 256 -3.96 10.11 -14.79
N LYS A 257 -3.04 9.79 -15.70
CA LYS A 257 -2.23 10.82 -16.36
C LYS A 257 -3.13 11.74 -17.18
N HIS A 258 -2.83 13.03 -17.18
CA HIS A 258 -3.59 13.99 -17.98
C HIS A 258 -3.64 13.61 -19.46
N ALA A 259 -4.84 13.72 -20.07
CA ALA A 259 -5.03 13.62 -21.50
C ALA A 259 -6.09 14.63 -21.95
N ALA A 260 -5.95 15.16 -23.16
CA ALA A 260 -6.90 16.13 -23.72
C ALA A 260 -8.31 15.54 -23.94
N SER A 261 -8.41 14.21 -24.08
CA SER A 261 -9.67 13.46 -24.22
C SER A 261 -10.48 13.30 -22.92
N GLN A 262 -9.86 13.59 -21.77
CA GLN A 262 -10.55 13.43 -20.48
C GLN A 262 -11.69 14.43 -20.32
N GLN A 263 -12.75 13.97 -19.68
CA GLN A 263 -13.92 14.81 -19.39
C GLN A 263 -13.50 16.01 -18.54
N GLN A 264 -13.88 17.19 -19.04
CA GLN A 264 -13.67 18.45 -18.34
C GLN A 264 -14.94 18.86 -17.58
N PRO A 265 -14.82 19.50 -16.42
CA PRO A 265 -15.96 20.10 -15.74
C PRO A 265 -16.68 21.06 -16.69
N LEU A 266 -18.01 20.97 -16.72
CA LEU A 266 -18.83 21.93 -17.46
C LEU A 266 -18.63 23.35 -16.91
N LYS A 267 -18.62 24.34 -17.79
CA LYS A 267 -18.52 25.74 -17.34
C LYS A 267 -19.75 26.10 -16.47
N PRO A 268 -19.56 26.86 -15.38
CA PRO A 268 -20.69 27.37 -14.60
C PRO A 268 -21.74 28.03 -15.52
N GLY A 269 -23.02 27.69 -15.34
CA GLY A 269 -24.12 28.21 -16.15
C GLY A 269 -24.36 27.48 -17.48
N SER A 270 -23.61 26.44 -17.82
CA SER A 270 -23.81 25.65 -19.07
C SER A 270 -24.86 24.52 -18.92
N ALA A 271 -25.55 24.43 -17.80
CA ALA A 271 -26.59 23.43 -17.60
C ALA A 271 -27.74 23.64 -18.62
N THR A 272 -28.06 22.64 -19.45
CA THR A 272 -29.10 22.65 -20.46
C THR A 272 -30.45 22.16 -19.94
N HIS A 273 -30.46 21.47 -18.80
CA HIS A 273 -31.64 20.93 -18.14
C HIS A 273 -31.71 21.38 -16.69
N ARG A 274 -32.94 21.64 -16.23
CA ARG A 274 -33.18 22.00 -14.82
C ARG A 274 -33.38 20.74 -13.99
N LEU A 275 -32.76 20.70 -12.79
CA LEU A 275 -32.86 19.55 -11.89
C LEU A 275 -34.30 19.28 -11.44
N ASP A 276 -35.11 20.36 -11.27
CA ASP A 276 -36.52 20.27 -10.86
C ASP A 276 -37.42 19.59 -11.92
N GLU A 277 -37.06 19.63 -13.19
CA GLU A 277 -37.77 18.92 -14.27
C GLU A 277 -37.50 17.40 -14.18
N TYR A 278 -36.28 17.00 -13.87
CA TYR A 278 -35.89 15.58 -13.68
C TYR A 278 -36.54 14.95 -12.44
N LEU A 279 -36.68 15.72 -11.37
CA LEU A 279 -37.26 15.24 -10.10
C LEU A 279 -38.77 15.08 -10.13
N LYS A 280 -39.44 15.74 -11.07
CA LYS A 280 -40.90 15.65 -11.23
C LYS A 280 -41.37 14.46 -12.08
N THR A 281 -40.45 13.71 -12.70
CA THR A 281 -40.75 12.61 -13.63
C THR A 281 -40.63 11.22 -13.00
N LYS A 282 -40.61 11.12 -11.66
CA LYS A 282 -40.68 9.86 -10.91
C LYS A 282 -41.88 9.80 -10.01
#